data_5c16c0fd3908d9ce57cdd17da8c5c542
#
_entry.id   5c16c0fd3908d9ce57cdd17da8c5c542
#
_cell.length_a   1.000
_cell.length_b   1.000
_cell.length_c   1.000
_cell.angle_alpha   90.00
_cell.angle_beta   90.00
_cell.angle_gamma   90.00
#
_symmetry.space_group_name_H-M   'P 1'
#
loop_
_entity.id
_entity.type
_entity.pdbx_description
1 polymer ?
#
loop_
_entity_poly.entity_id
_entity_poly.type
_entity_poly.pdbx_seq_one_letter_code
_entity_poly.pdbx_strand_id
1 'polypeptide(L)' 'MNILFVCTGNTCRSPMAEGITRALAAEKHKDVTTVSAGLFAAYGAKPTEQAVVAVRSITDISNHESRPLTM' A
#
# COMPACT_ATOMS: atom_id res chain seq x y z
N MET A 1 5.33 11.33 -10.99
CA MET A 1 3.89 11.17 -10.70
C MET A 1 3.70 10.66 -9.28
N ASN A 2 2.78 11.24 -8.56
CA ASN A 2 2.47 10.82 -7.20
C ASN A 2 1.06 10.23 -7.17
N ILE A 3 0.93 9.03 -6.60
CA ILE A 3 -0.35 8.32 -6.53
C ILE A 3 -0.67 8.02 -5.07
N LEU A 4 -1.88 8.38 -4.65
CA LEU A 4 -2.39 8.07 -3.33
C LEU A 4 -3.51 7.04 -3.47
N PHE A 5 -3.35 5.90 -2.81
CA PHE A 5 -4.38 4.88 -2.72
C PHE A 5 -5.11 5.01 -1.39
N VAL A 6 -6.43 4.98 -1.41
CA VAL A 6 -7.25 5.15 -0.22
C VAL A 6 -8.22 3.98 -0.07
N CYS A 7 -8.30 3.43 1.13
CA CYS A 7 -9.34 2.47 1.49
C CYS A 7 -9.78 2.76 2.92
N THR A 8 -10.61 1.90 3.52
CA THR A 8 -11.12 2.18 4.86
C THR A 8 -10.05 2.07 5.92
N GLY A 9 -9.41 0.90 6.03
CA GLY A 9 -8.48 0.62 7.14
C GLY A 9 -7.01 0.74 6.83
N ASN A 10 -6.63 0.87 5.57
CA ASN A 10 -5.24 0.96 5.11
C ASN A 10 -4.39 -0.26 5.54
N THR A 11 -5.01 -1.43 5.60
CA THR A 11 -4.30 -2.67 5.96
C THR A 11 -4.48 -3.79 4.95
N CYS A 12 -5.27 -3.60 3.91
CA CYS A 12 -5.53 -4.64 2.92
C CYS A 12 -5.47 -4.09 1.50
N ARG A 13 -6.55 -3.46 1.02
CA ARG A 13 -6.67 -3.07 -0.39
C ARG A 13 -5.65 -2.01 -0.81
N SER A 14 -5.55 -0.92 -0.07
CA SER A 14 -4.65 0.15 -0.46
C SER A 14 -3.17 -0.21 -0.31
N PRO A 15 -2.73 -0.96 0.73
CA PRO A 15 -1.35 -1.44 0.77
C PRO A 15 -1.00 -2.37 -0.38
N MET A 16 -1.93 -3.25 -0.78
CA MET A 16 -1.71 -4.12 -1.94
C MET A 16 -1.54 -3.31 -3.22
N ALA A 17 -2.46 -2.36 -3.45
CA ALA A 17 -2.39 -1.51 -4.64
C ALA A 17 -1.11 -0.69 -4.67
N GLU A 18 -0.73 -0.12 -3.54
CA GLU A 18 0.51 0.65 -3.41
C GLU A 18 1.72 -0.19 -3.75
N GLY A 19 1.83 -1.38 -3.17
CA GLY A 19 2.97 -2.27 -3.38
C GLY A 19 3.07 -2.76 -4.82
N ILE A 20 1.94 -3.18 -5.40
CA ILE A 20 1.92 -3.65 -6.78
C ILE A 20 2.32 -2.54 -7.74
N THR A 21 1.78 -1.35 -7.56
CA THR A 21 2.09 -0.21 -8.41
C THR A 21 3.57 0.16 -8.32
N ARG A 22 4.13 0.15 -7.10
CA ARG A 22 5.55 0.43 -6.90
C ARG A 22 6.42 -0.60 -7.62
N ALA A 23 6.07 -1.88 -7.52
CA ALA A 23 6.83 -2.96 -8.17
C ALA A 23 6.76 -2.84 -9.69
N LEU A 24 5.59 -2.55 -10.24
CA LEU A 24 5.43 -2.37 -11.69
C LEU A 24 6.18 -1.14 -12.19
N ALA A 25 6.14 -0.05 -11.44
CA ALA A 25 6.86 1.17 -11.81
C ALA A 25 8.36 0.94 -11.85
N ALA A 26 8.89 0.19 -10.85
CA ALA A 26 10.31 -0.14 -10.81
C ALA A 26 10.69 -1.03 -11.99
N GLU A 27 9.86 -2.03 -12.31
CA GLU A 27 10.12 -2.92 -13.45
C GLU A 27 10.15 -2.16 -14.78
N LYS A 28 9.30 -1.17 -14.93
CA LYS A 28 9.18 -0.39 -16.18
C LYS A 28 10.01 0.89 -16.16
N HIS A 29 10.81 1.08 -15.14
CA HIS A 29 11.67 2.28 -14.97
C HIS A 29 10.87 3.57 -15.05
N LYS A 30 9.69 3.59 -14.42
CA LYS A 30 8.84 4.79 -14.34
C LYS A 30 9.08 5.52 -13.03
N ASP A 31 9.06 6.85 -13.10
CA ASP A 31 9.22 7.69 -11.92
C ASP A 31 7.84 7.90 -11.27
N VAL A 32 7.47 6.99 -10.37
CA VAL A 32 6.19 7.00 -9.68
C VAL A 32 6.43 6.86 -8.19
N THR A 33 5.89 7.78 -7.41
CA THR A 33 5.87 7.69 -5.95
C THR A 33 4.46 7.29 -5.51
N THR A 34 4.37 6.24 -4.69
CA THR A 34 3.08 5.74 -4.23
C THR A 34 2.99 5.84 -2.71
N VAL A 35 1.83 6.24 -2.22
CA VAL A 35 1.49 6.20 -0.80
C VAL A 35 0.08 5.67 -0.65
N SER A 36 -0.27 5.23 0.56
CA SER A 36 -1.63 4.79 0.85
C SER A 36 -2.08 5.31 2.21
N ALA A 37 -3.40 5.45 2.38
CA ALA A 37 -3.99 5.92 3.63
C ALA A 37 -5.40 5.35 3.76
N GLY A 38 -5.97 5.40 4.96
CA GLY A 38 -7.31 4.92 5.21
C GLY A 38 -8.22 5.99 5.78
N LEU A 39 -9.50 5.92 5.41
CA LEU A 39 -10.50 6.88 5.92
C LEU A 39 -10.73 6.72 7.43
N PHE A 40 -10.64 5.49 7.93
CA PHE A 40 -10.81 5.16 9.34
C PHE A 40 -9.66 4.26 9.82
N ALA A 41 -8.44 4.59 9.43
CA ALA A 41 -7.27 3.78 9.77
C ALA A 41 -6.67 4.23 11.09
N ALA A 42 -6.11 3.27 11.83
CA ALA A 42 -5.25 3.57 12.97
C ALA A 42 -3.84 3.88 12.46
N TYR A 43 -3.00 4.46 13.29
CA TYR A 43 -1.59 4.60 12.97
C TYR A 43 -0.85 3.30 13.27
N GLY A 44 0.01 2.88 12.36
CA GLY A 44 0.99 1.85 12.64
C GLY A 44 0.50 0.41 12.64
N ALA A 45 -0.72 0.15 12.19
CA ALA A 45 -1.19 -1.23 12.09
C ALA A 45 -0.52 -1.92 10.90
N LYS A 46 -0.17 -3.18 11.08
CA LYS A 46 0.46 -3.96 10.01
C LYS A 46 -0.60 -4.39 8.99
N PRO A 47 -0.19 -4.67 7.74
CA PRO A 47 -1.13 -5.20 6.75
C PRO A 47 -1.67 -6.56 7.20
N THR A 48 -2.87 -6.91 6.75
CA THR A 48 -3.43 -8.21 7.06
C THR A 48 -2.57 -9.31 6.47
N GLU A 49 -2.56 -10.48 7.11
CA GLU A 49 -1.80 -11.61 6.60
C GLU A 49 -2.27 -11.99 5.20
N GLN A 50 -3.58 -11.95 4.96
CA GLN A 50 -4.13 -12.25 3.64
C GLN A 50 -3.57 -11.32 2.57
N ALA A 51 -3.44 -10.03 2.88
CA ALA A 51 -2.90 -9.07 1.92
C ALA A 51 -1.42 -9.35 1.62
N VAL A 52 -0.63 -9.65 2.66
CA VAL A 52 0.79 -9.98 2.47
C VAL A 52 0.94 -11.20 1.58
N VAL A 53 0.17 -12.26 1.86
CA VAL A 53 0.22 -13.50 1.09
C VAL A 53 -0.25 -13.28 -0.34
N ALA A 54 -1.32 -12.51 -0.54
CA ALA A 54 -1.91 -12.31 -1.86
C ALA A 54 -0.95 -11.66 -2.85
N VAL A 55 -0.06 -10.79 -2.40
CA VAL A 55 0.87 -10.07 -3.30
C VAL A 55 2.30 -10.57 -3.20
N ARG A 56 2.55 -11.61 -2.42
CA ARG A 56 3.92 -12.07 -2.12
C ARG A 56 4.74 -12.36 -3.38
N SER A 57 4.11 -12.89 -4.43
CA SER A 57 4.83 -13.20 -5.66
C SER A 57 5.26 -11.97 -6.45
N ILE A 58 4.72 -10.81 -6.11
CA ILE A 58 5.00 -9.55 -6.81
C ILE A 58 5.88 -8.65 -5.95
N THR A 59 5.53 -8.51 -4.67
CA THR A 59 6.22 -7.58 -3.78
C THR A 59 5.95 -7.96 -2.32
N ASP A 60 6.80 -7.48 -1.42
CA ASP A 60 6.63 -7.66 0.01
C ASP A 60 6.07 -6.37 0.62
N ILE A 61 4.89 -6.46 1.21
CA ILE A 61 4.26 -5.32 1.89
C ILE A 61 4.27 -5.47 3.41
N SER A 62 5.04 -6.43 3.96
CA SER A 62 5.01 -6.71 5.39
C SER A 62 5.52 -5.55 6.26
N ASN A 63 6.29 -4.64 5.69
CA ASN A 63 6.78 -3.46 6.42
C ASN A 63 5.82 -2.28 6.39
N HIS A 64 4.71 -2.41 5.69
CA HIS A 64 3.71 -1.34 5.64
C HIS A 64 3.11 -1.08 7.02
N GLU A 65 2.87 0.18 7.31
CA GLU A 65 2.14 0.60 8.51
C GLU A 65 0.99 1.51 8.08
N SER A 66 -0.19 1.23 8.62
CA SER A 66 -1.38 1.98 8.27
C SER A 66 -1.28 3.43 8.74
N ARG A 67 -1.96 4.31 8.02
CA ARG A 67 -2.07 5.72 8.40
C ARG A 67 -3.45 6.24 8.04
N PRO A 68 -4.04 7.10 8.88
CA PRO A 68 -5.28 7.75 8.50
C PRO A 68 -5.03 8.80 7.44
N LEU A 69 -6.04 9.03 6.61
CA LEU A 69 -6.03 10.14 5.65
C LEU A 69 -6.27 11.44 6.43
N THR A 70 -5.26 12.31 6.44
CA THR A 70 -5.37 13.60 7.14
C THR A 70 -5.37 14.72 6.12
N MET A 71 -6.06 15.80 6.44
CA MET A 71 -6.20 16.96 5.54
C MET A 71 -5.54 18.16 6.14
#